data_5fd1ed7f63a6274b337e4c05dd93566d
#
_entry.id   5fd1ed7f63a6274b337e4c05dd93566d
#
_cell.length_a   1.000
_cell.length_b   1.000
_cell.length_c   1.000
_cell.angle_alpha   90.00
_cell.angle_beta   90.00
_cell.angle_gamma   90.00
#
_symmetry.space_group_name_H-M   'P 1'
#
loop_
_entity.id
_entity.type
_entity.pdbx_description
1 polymer ?
#
loop_
_entity_poly.entity_id
_entity_poly.type
_entity_poly.pdbx_seq_one_letter_code
_entity_poly.pdbx_strand_id
1 'polypeptide(L)'
;MIDWSQVQSADDIARDRLAEAKRTAVALVNAEAGRVRSLYITDMPGQEMIYLLKEAEARNFLAQENPPVVLTDYPFLAAEVGVTADTAYQLAQTWANIATMWRQIAAEIENGRLTKIKLIEAATSMTDLDAIGGLND
;
A
#
# COMPACT_ATOMS: atom_id res chain seq x y z
N MET A 1 -43.11 24.77 24.20
CA MET A 1 -41.94 24.65 25.12
C MET A 1 -40.75 24.12 24.31
N ILE A 2 -39.62 24.74 24.42
CA ILE A 2 -38.39 24.25 23.75
C ILE A 2 -37.83 23.07 24.55
N ASP A 3 -37.57 21.96 23.89
CA ASP A 3 -36.90 20.81 24.50
C ASP A 3 -35.39 21.02 24.47
N TRP A 4 -34.82 21.49 25.56
CA TRP A 4 -33.41 21.77 25.72
C TRP A 4 -32.53 20.52 25.73
N SER A 5 -33.11 19.33 25.90
CA SER A 5 -32.34 18.06 25.83
C SER A 5 -31.85 17.76 24.43
N GLN A 6 -32.42 18.38 23.41
CA GLN A 6 -32.03 18.24 22.00
C GLN A 6 -30.93 19.25 21.56
N VAL A 7 -30.54 20.18 22.43
CA VAL A 7 -29.56 21.22 22.12
C VAL A 7 -28.16 20.67 22.40
N GLN A 8 -27.33 20.62 21.35
CA GLN A 8 -25.90 20.29 21.51
C GLN A 8 -25.14 21.45 22.17
N SER A 9 -24.29 21.13 23.14
CA SER A 9 -23.38 22.12 23.72
C SER A 9 -22.28 22.51 22.70
N ALA A 10 -21.63 23.66 22.95
CA ALA A 10 -20.47 24.07 22.15
C ALA A 10 -19.33 23.02 22.18
N ASP A 11 -19.12 22.36 23.33
CA ASP A 11 -18.13 21.31 23.49
C ASP A 11 -18.49 20.06 22.67
N ASP A 12 -19.77 19.69 22.62
CA ASP A 12 -20.25 18.57 21.81
C ASP A 12 -20.04 18.84 20.31
N ILE A 13 -20.36 20.06 19.87
CA ILE A 13 -20.15 20.49 18.47
C ILE A 13 -18.66 20.46 18.12
N ALA A 14 -17.79 20.99 18.98
CA ALA A 14 -16.35 20.98 18.76
C ALA A 14 -15.79 19.55 18.68
N ARG A 15 -16.27 18.65 19.54
CA ARG A 15 -15.88 17.23 19.53
C ARG A 15 -16.31 16.53 18.26
N ASP A 16 -17.53 16.78 17.79
CA ASP A 16 -18.08 16.20 16.55
C ASP A 16 -17.31 16.71 15.32
N ARG A 17 -16.94 17.99 15.30
CA ARG A 17 -16.11 18.57 14.24
C ARG A 17 -14.71 17.95 14.20
N LEU A 18 -14.09 17.75 15.36
CA LEU A 18 -12.78 17.10 15.45
C LEU A 18 -12.86 15.65 14.95
N ALA A 19 -13.88 14.91 15.39
CA ALA A 19 -14.08 13.53 14.94
C ALA A 19 -14.24 13.43 13.42
N GLU A 20 -15.03 14.34 12.82
CA GLU A 20 -15.22 14.40 11.38
C GLU A 20 -13.91 14.77 10.65
N ALA A 21 -13.19 15.77 11.15
CA ALA A 21 -11.90 16.18 10.60
C ALA A 21 -10.87 15.04 10.64
N LYS A 22 -10.85 14.25 11.71
CA LYS A 22 -10.00 13.06 11.83
C LYS A 22 -10.36 12.00 10.77
N ARG A 23 -11.65 11.72 10.57
CA ARG A 23 -12.09 10.78 9.52
C ARG A 23 -11.62 11.21 8.14
N THR A 24 -11.79 12.49 7.83
CA THR A 24 -11.32 13.08 6.56
C THR A 24 -9.80 12.96 6.42
N ALA A 25 -9.06 13.27 7.48
CA ALA A 25 -7.60 13.18 7.49
C ALA A 25 -7.11 11.74 7.25
N VAL A 26 -7.72 10.74 7.90
CA VAL A 26 -7.40 9.32 7.68
C VAL A 26 -7.68 8.92 6.22
N ALA A 27 -8.80 9.36 5.67
CA ALA A 27 -9.15 9.09 4.27
C ALA A 27 -8.10 9.68 3.30
N LEU A 28 -7.62 10.90 3.57
CA LEU A 28 -6.57 11.55 2.76
C LEU A 28 -5.24 10.79 2.87
N VAL A 29 -4.85 10.36 4.07
CA VAL A 29 -3.63 9.56 4.28
C VAL A 29 -3.70 8.24 3.50
N ASN A 30 -4.83 7.56 3.57
CA ASN A 30 -5.02 6.30 2.83
C ASN A 30 -5.01 6.51 1.31
N ALA A 31 -5.66 7.57 0.83
CA ALA A 31 -5.67 7.92 -0.60
C ALA A 31 -4.25 8.25 -1.11
N GLU A 32 -3.48 9.01 -0.35
CA GLU A 32 -2.10 9.35 -0.71
C GLU A 32 -1.20 8.11 -0.72
N ALA A 33 -1.31 7.23 0.26
CA ALA A 33 -0.58 5.96 0.26
C ALA A 33 -0.92 5.12 -0.98
N GLY A 34 -2.20 5.04 -1.35
CA GLY A 34 -2.64 4.36 -2.57
C GLY A 34 -2.07 5.01 -3.84
N ARG A 35 -2.07 6.33 -3.90
CA ARG A 35 -1.50 7.09 -5.02
C ARG A 35 0.00 6.80 -5.17
N VAL A 36 0.75 6.83 -4.08
CA VAL A 36 2.19 6.55 -4.11
C VAL A 36 2.47 5.11 -4.53
N ARG A 37 1.71 4.14 -4.02
CA ARG A 37 1.84 2.74 -4.45
C ARG A 37 1.64 2.58 -5.96
N SER A 38 0.68 3.27 -6.55
CA SER A 38 0.38 3.18 -7.97
C SER A 38 1.50 3.71 -8.88
N LEU A 39 2.48 4.45 -8.33
CA LEU A 39 3.68 4.85 -9.06
C LEU A 39 4.63 3.67 -9.31
N TYR A 40 4.55 2.61 -8.52
CA TYR A 40 5.48 1.47 -8.56
C TYR A 40 4.85 0.20 -9.12
N ILE A 41 3.53 0.05 -9.05
CA ILE A 41 2.81 -1.13 -9.55
C ILE A 41 1.72 -0.70 -10.52
N THR A 42 1.44 -1.55 -11.51
CA THR A 42 0.33 -1.33 -12.43
C THR A 42 -0.99 -1.56 -11.69
N ASP A 43 -1.81 -0.53 -11.63
CA ASP A 43 -3.13 -0.58 -10.99
C ASP A 43 -4.15 -1.17 -12.00
N MET A 44 -4.25 -2.49 -11.96
CA MET A 44 -5.14 -3.27 -12.83
C MET A 44 -5.73 -4.43 -12.05
N PRO A 45 -7.03 -4.75 -12.20
CA PRO A 45 -7.64 -5.85 -11.47
C PRO A 45 -6.86 -7.16 -11.62
N GLY A 46 -6.54 -7.79 -10.50
CA GLY A 46 -5.79 -9.05 -10.46
C GLY A 46 -4.28 -8.94 -10.57
N GLN A 47 -3.73 -7.78 -10.92
CA GLN A 47 -2.30 -7.61 -11.14
C GLN A 47 -1.47 -7.82 -9.88
N GLU A 48 -1.98 -7.42 -8.72
CA GLU A 48 -1.30 -7.66 -7.43
C GLU A 48 -1.08 -9.14 -7.16
N MET A 49 -2.10 -9.97 -7.44
CA MET A 49 -2.01 -11.42 -7.31
C MET A 49 -0.97 -12.01 -8.28
N ILE A 50 -0.93 -11.52 -9.50
CA ILE A 50 0.05 -11.94 -10.51
C ILE A 50 1.47 -11.64 -10.03
N TYR A 51 1.73 -10.47 -9.48
CA TYR A 51 3.04 -10.11 -8.94
C TYR A 51 3.49 -11.04 -7.81
N LEU A 52 2.59 -11.39 -6.90
CA LEU A 52 2.88 -12.34 -5.82
C LEU A 52 3.18 -13.74 -6.34
N LEU A 53 2.43 -14.21 -7.32
CA LEU A 53 2.61 -15.52 -7.94
C LEU A 53 3.93 -15.58 -8.73
N LYS A 54 4.27 -14.53 -9.46
CA LYS A 54 5.54 -14.40 -10.16
C LYS A 54 6.73 -14.42 -9.21
N GLU A 55 6.64 -13.69 -8.09
CA GLU A 55 7.69 -13.70 -7.07
C GLU A 55 7.90 -15.11 -6.50
N ALA A 56 6.82 -15.78 -6.13
CA ALA A 56 6.89 -17.13 -5.57
C ALA A 56 7.53 -18.11 -6.57
N GLU A 57 7.12 -18.04 -7.83
CA GLU A 57 7.65 -18.86 -8.91
C GLU A 57 9.15 -18.60 -9.15
N ALA A 58 9.53 -17.32 -9.19
CA ALA A 58 10.93 -16.92 -9.36
C ALA A 58 11.82 -17.43 -8.22
N ARG A 59 11.38 -17.30 -6.98
CA ARG A 59 12.13 -17.76 -5.82
C ARG A 59 12.27 -19.28 -5.79
N ASN A 60 11.21 -20.00 -6.13
CA ASN A 60 11.26 -21.44 -6.28
C ASN A 60 12.23 -21.89 -7.36
N PHE A 61 12.19 -21.24 -8.51
CA PHE A 61 13.11 -21.54 -9.63
C PHE A 61 14.57 -21.29 -9.25
N LEU A 62 14.87 -20.14 -8.63
CA LEU A 62 16.23 -19.76 -8.23
C LEU A 62 16.78 -20.63 -7.08
N ALA A 63 15.90 -21.26 -6.28
CA ALA A 63 16.30 -22.15 -5.20
C ALA A 63 16.78 -23.52 -5.68
N GLN A 64 16.56 -23.88 -6.95
CA GLN A 64 17.00 -25.15 -7.51
C GLN A 64 18.52 -25.11 -7.79
N GLU A 65 19.25 -26.15 -7.37
CA GLU A 65 20.68 -26.28 -7.72
C GLU A 65 20.88 -26.43 -9.24
N ASN A 66 19.98 -27.17 -9.87
CA ASN A 66 19.94 -27.37 -11.31
C ASN A 66 18.57 -26.99 -11.83
N PRO A 67 18.36 -25.73 -12.23
CA PRO A 67 17.07 -25.29 -12.73
C PRO A 67 16.59 -26.15 -13.90
N PRO A 68 15.30 -26.54 -13.93
CA PRO A 68 14.80 -27.40 -14.99
C PRO A 68 14.79 -26.69 -16.34
N VAL A 69 15.11 -27.43 -17.39
CA VAL A 69 15.00 -26.93 -18.77
C VAL A 69 13.54 -26.82 -19.20
N VAL A 70 12.68 -27.71 -18.65
CA VAL A 70 11.25 -27.74 -18.94
C VAL A 70 10.53 -26.95 -17.83
N LEU A 71 9.74 -25.94 -18.24
CA LEU A 71 9.06 -24.99 -17.34
C LEU A 71 7.62 -25.36 -17.02
N THR A 72 7.27 -26.66 -17.01
CA THR A 72 5.89 -27.11 -16.74
C THR A 72 5.37 -26.63 -15.38
N ASP A 73 6.23 -26.63 -14.37
CA ASP A 73 5.88 -26.21 -13.01
C ASP A 73 6.03 -24.69 -12.78
N TYR A 74 6.41 -23.96 -13.84
CA TYR A 74 6.68 -22.52 -13.79
C TYR A 74 5.91 -21.80 -14.91
N PRO A 75 4.57 -21.71 -14.82
CA PRO A 75 3.74 -21.21 -15.91
C PRO A 75 3.99 -19.73 -16.23
N PHE A 76 4.30 -18.88 -15.24
CA PHE A 76 4.59 -17.48 -15.51
C PHE A 76 5.94 -17.30 -16.20
N LEU A 77 6.97 -18.02 -15.79
CA LEU A 77 8.27 -18.02 -16.48
C LEU A 77 8.10 -18.55 -17.92
N ALA A 78 7.35 -19.63 -18.08
CA ALA A 78 7.08 -20.21 -19.43
C ALA A 78 6.37 -19.21 -20.35
N ALA A 79 5.44 -18.40 -19.80
CA ALA A 79 4.69 -17.43 -20.56
C ALA A 79 5.53 -16.23 -21.04
N GLU A 80 6.55 -15.84 -20.30
CA GLU A 80 7.29 -14.60 -20.57
C GLU A 80 8.71 -14.83 -21.12
N VAL A 81 9.22 -16.04 -21.06
CA VAL A 81 10.50 -16.39 -21.71
C VAL A 81 10.41 -16.14 -23.23
N GLY A 82 11.38 -15.40 -23.74
CA GLY A 82 11.39 -14.97 -25.14
C GLY A 82 10.54 -13.73 -25.43
N VAL A 83 9.80 -13.23 -24.44
CA VAL A 83 9.01 -11.98 -24.56
C VAL A 83 9.65 -10.85 -23.77
N THR A 84 9.87 -11.06 -22.49
CA THR A 84 10.43 -10.04 -21.57
C THR A 84 11.92 -10.21 -21.39
N ALA A 85 12.43 -11.44 -21.40
CA ALA A 85 13.85 -11.76 -21.36
C ALA A 85 14.12 -13.09 -22.08
N ASP A 86 15.37 -13.32 -22.43
CA ASP A 86 15.74 -14.48 -23.27
C ASP A 86 15.74 -15.80 -22.49
N THR A 87 15.97 -15.77 -21.18
CA THR A 87 16.05 -16.97 -20.35
C THR A 87 15.16 -16.89 -19.10
N ALA A 88 14.72 -18.06 -18.64
CA ALA A 88 13.97 -18.18 -17.40
C ALA A 88 14.79 -17.68 -16.18
N TYR A 89 16.08 -17.91 -16.18
CA TYR A 89 16.96 -17.44 -15.11
C TYR A 89 16.99 -15.92 -15.02
N GLN A 90 17.13 -15.23 -16.16
CA GLN A 90 17.10 -13.76 -16.21
C GLN A 90 15.76 -13.21 -15.73
N LEU A 91 14.64 -13.82 -16.15
CA LEU A 91 13.30 -13.45 -15.68
C LEU A 91 13.17 -13.62 -14.18
N ALA A 92 13.54 -14.80 -13.65
CA ALA A 92 13.43 -15.10 -12.24
C ALA A 92 14.28 -14.14 -11.38
N GLN A 93 15.50 -13.84 -11.81
CA GLN A 93 16.39 -12.85 -11.18
C GLN A 93 15.75 -11.47 -11.16
N THR A 94 15.23 -11.03 -12.28
CA THR A 94 14.57 -9.72 -12.41
C THR A 94 13.34 -9.63 -11.49
N TRP A 95 12.49 -10.64 -11.49
CA TRP A 95 11.29 -10.63 -10.65
C TRP A 95 11.63 -10.66 -9.16
N ALA A 96 12.61 -11.46 -8.75
CA ALA A 96 13.06 -11.51 -7.37
C ALA A 96 13.66 -10.18 -6.91
N ASN A 97 14.45 -9.52 -7.76
CA ASN A 97 15.03 -8.21 -7.46
C ASN A 97 13.97 -7.11 -7.36
N ILE A 98 13.02 -7.08 -8.28
CA ILE A 98 11.89 -6.13 -8.25
C ILE A 98 11.05 -6.33 -6.99
N ALA A 99 10.76 -7.59 -6.64
CA ALA A 99 10.00 -7.90 -5.44
C ALA A 99 10.72 -7.46 -4.16
N THR A 100 12.04 -7.64 -4.10
CA THR A 100 12.85 -7.18 -2.96
C THR A 100 12.81 -5.67 -2.83
N MET A 101 13.00 -4.93 -3.92
CA MET A 101 12.90 -3.47 -3.94
C MET A 101 11.50 -2.99 -3.55
N TRP A 102 10.47 -3.61 -4.11
CA TRP A 102 9.08 -3.26 -3.81
C TRP A 102 8.74 -3.47 -2.33
N ARG A 103 9.25 -4.55 -1.71
CA ARG A 103 9.02 -4.81 -0.28
C ARG A 103 9.56 -3.68 0.60
N GLN A 104 10.74 -3.15 0.29
CA GLN A 104 11.30 -2.01 1.01
C GLN A 104 10.43 -0.77 0.85
N ILE A 105 10.08 -0.43 -0.39
CA ILE A 105 9.26 0.75 -0.70
C ILE A 105 7.88 0.63 -0.05
N ALA A 106 7.24 -0.53 -0.19
CA ALA A 106 5.91 -0.76 0.39
C ALA A 106 5.93 -0.69 1.92
N ALA A 107 6.97 -1.20 2.57
CA ALA A 107 7.14 -1.12 4.01
C ALA A 107 7.31 0.33 4.48
N GLU A 108 8.06 1.16 3.75
CA GLU A 108 8.22 2.59 4.05
C GLU A 108 6.91 3.36 3.88
N ILE A 109 6.17 3.10 2.80
CA ILE A 109 4.85 3.71 2.57
C ILE A 109 3.89 3.34 3.70
N GLU A 110 3.86 2.06 4.09
CA GLU A 110 3.00 1.58 5.17
C GLU A 110 3.37 2.17 6.53
N ASN A 111 4.66 2.26 6.84
CA ASN A 111 5.13 2.92 8.05
C ASN A 111 4.68 4.38 8.10
N GLY A 112 4.85 5.11 7.00
CA GLY A 112 4.42 6.51 6.90
C GLY A 112 2.91 6.66 7.07
N ARG A 113 2.13 5.78 6.45
CA ARG A 113 0.66 5.75 6.56
C ARG A 113 0.23 5.53 8.02
N LEU A 114 0.74 4.49 8.64
CA LEU A 114 0.38 4.13 10.03
C LEU A 114 0.84 5.17 11.03
N THR A 115 2.02 5.77 10.84
CA THR A 115 2.53 6.83 11.69
C THR A 115 1.62 8.05 11.65
N LYS A 116 1.19 8.48 10.48
CA LYS A 116 0.26 9.61 10.32
C LYS A 116 -1.11 9.31 10.95
N ILE A 117 -1.65 8.11 10.74
CA ILE A 117 -2.91 7.70 11.35
C ILE A 117 -2.82 7.73 12.88
N LYS A 118 -1.73 7.23 13.44
CA LYS A 118 -1.48 7.28 14.89
C LYS A 118 -1.49 8.72 15.42
N LEU A 119 -0.84 9.64 14.72
CA LEU A 119 -0.83 11.06 15.09
C LEU A 119 -2.23 11.69 14.99
N ILE A 120 -2.99 11.35 13.94
CA ILE A 120 -4.37 11.81 13.76
C ILE A 120 -5.24 11.31 14.92
N GLU A 121 -5.17 10.04 15.26
CA GLU A 121 -5.95 9.44 16.37
C GLU A 121 -5.60 10.08 17.71
N ALA A 122 -4.34 10.43 17.93
CA ALA A 122 -3.87 11.07 19.16
C ALA A 122 -4.20 12.56 19.26
N ALA A 123 -4.58 13.24 18.18
CA ALA A 123 -4.90 14.65 18.16
C ALA A 123 -6.12 14.94 19.05
N THR A 124 -6.04 15.96 19.89
CA THR A 124 -7.09 16.39 20.82
C THR A 124 -7.73 17.73 20.43
N SER A 125 -7.22 18.37 19.38
CA SER A 125 -7.70 19.67 18.88
C SER A 125 -7.46 19.79 17.38
N MET A 126 -8.16 20.75 16.76
CA MET A 126 -7.92 21.09 15.34
C MET A 126 -6.49 21.60 15.11
N THR A 127 -5.92 22.30 16.09
CA THR A 127 -4.53 22.77 16.04
C THR A 127 -3.55 21.58 15.98
N ASP A 128 -3.77 20.56 16.80
CA ASP A 128 -2.96 19.33 16.77
C ASP A 128 -3.03 18.65 15.40
N LEU A 129 -4.23 18.59 14.83
CA LEU A 129 -4.47 18.00 13.53
C LEU A 129 -3.76 18.75 12.41
N ASP A 130 -3.87 20.10 12.41
CA ASP A 130 -3.23 20.97 11.44
C ASP A 130 -1.70 20.91 11.49
N ALA A 131 -1.14 20.56 12.65
CA ALA A 131 0.31 20.40 12.83
C ALA A 131 0.88 19.13 12.18
N ILE A 132 0.01 18.18 11.80
CA ILE A 132 0.43 16.96 11.10
C ILE A 132 0.68 17.28 9.64
N GLY A 133 1.93 17.10 9.17
CA GLY A 133 2.30 17.42 7.79
C GLY A 133 1.61 16.53 6.76
N GLY A 134 1.33 17.10 5.58
CA GLY A 134 0.81 16.36 4.44
C GLY A 134 -0.68 16.01 4.48
N LEU A 135 -1.47 16.70 5.31
CA LEU A 135 -2.93 16.52 5.37
C LEU A 135 -3.71 17.54 4.55
N ASN A 136 -3.07 18.60 4.10
CA ASN A 136 -3.71 19.74 3.42
C ASN A 136 -3.22 19.95 1.97
N ASP A 137 -2.52 18.98 1.41
CA ASP A 137 -1.99 19.05 0.04
C ASP A 137 -2.91 18.38 -0.98
#